data_917e35dfa07b5623d51dcc939b27c855
#
_entry.id   917e35dfa07b5623d51dcc939b27c855
#
_cell.length_a   1.000
_cell.length_b   1.000
_cell.length_c   1.000
_cell.angle_alpha   90.00
_cell.angle_beta   90.00
_cell.angle_gamma   90.00
#
_symmetry.space_group_name_H-M   'P 1'
#
loop_
_entity.id
_entity.type
_entity.pdbx_description
1 polymer ?
#
loop_
_entity_poly.entity_id
_entity_poly.type
_entity_poly.pdbx_seq_one_letter_code
_entity_poly.pdbx_strand_id
1 'polypeptide(L)'
;HKSKSTISKYEKGEITVDIETLYEIADAVQVHAEQLLYRRPEHTSIAGSGANPAFFSGVSQFYSYLFDGRSNRIMRCVFDVLSETEDNRYKIMMYMNYKDFQNYQNCENTYYGYIEHYDAMTHITLTNQDTPMEKASVQVLASYLDSDTKWGLFNGFSSRPMMPIAIKMLLSKTRLKEDEELIRQLKVSKEDVRLLKLYNMLSVT
;
A
#
# COMPACT_ATOMS: atom_id res chain seq x y z
N HIS A 1 16.87 14.85 25.15
CA HIS A 1 15.77 14.34 26.01
C HIS A 1 14.81 15.47 26.37
N LYS A 2 13.58 15.41 25.89
CA LYS A 2 12.52 16.37 26.25
C LYS A 2 11.82 15.90 27.54
N SER A 3 11.34 16.86 28.39
CA SER A 3 10.60 16.51 29.59
C SER A 3 9.20 15.97 29.27
N LYS A 4 8.60 15.20 30.18
CA LYS A 4 7.22 14.71 30.06
C LYS A 4 6.21 15.87 29.85
N SER A 5 6.45 17.01 30.50
CA SER A 5 5.61 18.21 30.37
C SER A 5 5.72 18.81 28.96
N THR A 6 6.91 18.78 28.35
CA THR A 6 7.12 19.26 26.98
C THR A 6 6.41 18.38 25.96
N ILE A 7 6.50 17.04 26.12
CA ILE A 7 5.80 16.09 25.23
C ILE A 7 4.29 16.29 25.32
N SER A 8 3.74 16.44 26.54
CA SER A 8 2.30 16.73 26.70
C SER A 8 1.84 18.02 26.03
N LYS A 9 2.71 19.04 25.95
CA LYS A 9 2.40 20.29 25.22
C LYS A 9 2.42 20.11 23.70
N TYR A 10 3.31 19.25 23.17
CA TYR A 10 3.29 18.86 21.77
C TYR A 10 1.99 18.11 21.41
N GLU A 11 1.59 17.12 22.22
CA GLU A 11 0.36 16.36 22.02
C GLU A 11 -0.90 17.24 22.02
N LYS A 12 -0.91 18.28 22.84
CA LYS A 12 -2.02 19.25 22.93
C LYS A 12 -1.96 20.35 21.87
N GLY A 13 -0.87 20.42 21.08
CA GLY A 13 -0.68 21.50 20.12
C GLY A 13 -0.41 22.87 20.75
N GLU A 14 -0.01 22.93 22.03
CA GLU A 14 0.30 24.17 22.75
C GLU A 14 1.63 24.78 22.30
N ILE A 15 2.54 23.97 21.78
CA ILE A 15 3.83 24.38 21.21
C ILE A 15 4.07 23.67 19.89
N THR A 16 4.70 24.37 18.97
CA THR A 16 5.05 23.83 17.65
C THR A 16 6.25 22.89 17.77
N VAL A 17 6.17 21.74 17.12
CA VAL A 17 7.29 20.79 17.00
C VAL A 17 8.25 21.31 15.92
N ASP A 18 9.53 21.50 16.28
CA ASP A 18 10.57 21.78 15.30
C ASP A 18 10.96 20.51 14.53
N ILE A 19 11.66 20.68 13.41
CA ILE A 19 12.02 19.57 12.51
C ILE A 19 12.89 18.54 13.22
N GLU A 20 13.87 18.95 14.00
CA GLU A 20 14.77 18.04 14.71
C GLU A 20 13.97 17.20 15.72
N THR A 21 13.11 17.83 16.50
CA THR A 21 12.22 17.16 17.44
C THR A 21 11.26 16.19 16.74
N LEU A 22 10.77 16.54 15.55
CA LEU A 22 9.91 15.66 14.76
C LEU A 22 10.62 14.37 14.38
N TYR A 23 11.87 14.46 13.91
CA TYR A 23 12.67 13.27 13.61
C TYR A 23 12.99 12.46 14.87
N GLU A 24 13.34 13.11 16.00
CA GLU A 24 13.56 12.43 17.28
C GLU A 24 12.30 11.66 17.74
N ILE A 25 11.11 12.23 17.54
CA ILE A 25 9.85 11.56 17.88
C ILE A 25 9.62 10.38 16.92
N ALA A 26 9.82 10.57 15.62
CA ALA A 26 9.66 9.52 14.62
C ALA A 26 10.56 8.31 14.93
N ASP A 27 11.82 8.55 15.23
CA ASP A 27 12.78 7.52 15.63
C ASP A 27 12.36 6.82 16.93
N ALA A 28 11.91 7.59 17.94
CA ALA A 28 11.51 7.04 19.23
C ALA A 28 10.29 6.14 19.15
N VAL A 29 9.35 6.42 18.23
CA VAL A 29 8.14 5.60 17.99
C VAL A 29 8.31 4.64 16.81
N GLN A 30 9.49 4.59 16.20
CA GLN A 30 9.84 3.72 15.07
C GLN A 30 8.91 3.86 13.86
N VAL A 31 8.62 5.12 13.49
CA VAL A 31 7.85 5.45 12.29
C VAL A 31 8.65 6.43 11.41
N HIS A 32 8.26 6.57 10.15
CA HIS A 32 8.81 7.63 9.30
C HIS A 32 8.23 9.00 9.68
N ALA A 33 9.05 10.06 9.59
CA ALA A 33 8.61 11.42 9.90
C ALA A 33 7.40 11.85 9.07
N GLU A 34 7.31 11.37 7.81
CA GLU A 34 6.17 11.59 6.93
C GLU A 34 4.86 11.05 7.51
N GLN A 35 4.88 9.95 8.27
CA GLN A 35 3.68 9.41 8.93
C GLN A 35 3.16 10.34 10.02
N LEU A 36 4.05 11.06 10.72
CA LEU A 36 3.67 12.05 11.72
C LEU A 36 3.15 13.34 11.11
N LEU A 37 3.56 13.66 9.88
CA LEU A 37 3.13 14.84 9.13
C LEU A 37 1.88 14.56 8.29
N TYR A 38 1.42 13.32 8.25
CA TYR A 38 0.29 12.94 7.43
C TYR A 38 -0.98 13.70 7.86
N ARG A 39 -1.36 14.65 7.05
CA ARG A 39 -2.73 15.17 7.03
C ARG A 39 -3.49 14.34 6.00
N ARG A 40 -4.55 13.70 6.44
CA ARG A 40 -5.51 13.12 5.48
C ARG A 40 -5.90 14.25 4.52
N PRO A 41 -5.59 14.16 3.23
CA PRO A 41 -5.93 15.24 2.32
C PRO A 41 -7.44 15.43 2.38
N GLU A 42 -7.89 16.60 2.76
CA GLU A 42 -9.24 17.05 2.45
C GLU A 42 -9.28 17.22 0.93
N HIS A 43 -9.65 16.13 0.21
CA HIS A 43 -9.90 16.12 -1.24
C HIS A 43 -8.91 16.94 -2.09
N THR A 44 -7.61 16.76 -1.91
CA THR A 44 -6.70 17.16 -2.97
C THR A 44 -6.87 16.11 -4.07
N SER A 45 -7.77 16.41 -5.00
CA SER A 45 -7.83 15.71 -6.27
C SER A 45 -6.41 15.68 -6.81
N ILE A 46 -5.85 14.49 -7.03
CA ILE A 46 -4.70 14.31 -7.90
C ILE A 46 -5.16 14.90 -9.23
N ALA A 47 -4.85 16.18 -9.46
CA ALA A 47 -5.21 16.89 -10.68
C ALA A 47 -4.35 16.30 -11.76
N GLY A 48 -4.88 15.29 -12.47
CA GLY A 48 -4.15 14.56 -13.45
C GLY A 48 -3.75 15.43 -14.63
N SER A 49 -2.47 15.60 -14.83
CA SER A 49 -1.93 15.66 -16.17
C SER A 49 -2.23 14.28 -16.78
N GLY A 50 -3.02 14.22 -17.85
CA GLY A 50 -3.44 13.13 -18.71
C GLY A 50 -3.04 11.66 -18.58
N ALA A 51 -2.18 11.28 -17.66
CA ALA A 51 -1.60 9.93 -17.52
C ALA A 51 -2.11 9.14 -16.29
N ASN A 52 -3.01 9.69 -15.47
CA ASN A 52 -3.52 8.93 -14.32
C ASN A 52 -4.58 7.92 -14.76
N PRO A 53 -4.36 6.61 -14.51
CA PRO A 53 -5.41 5.62 -14.70
C PRO A 53 -6.65 5.99 -13.89
N ALA A 54 -7.83 5.82 -14.47
CA ALA A 54 -9.11 6.23 -13.87
C ALA A 54 -9.30 5.70 -12.43
N PHE A 55 -8.80 4.50 -12.14
CA PHE A 55 -8.87 3.92 -10.80
C PHE A 55 -8.18 4.77 -9.73
N PHE A 56 -7.01 5.34 -10.01
CA PHE A 56 -6.22 6.11 -9.04
C PHE A 56 -6.57 7.60 -9.00
N SER A 57 -7.38 8.07 -9.94
CA SER A 57 -7.77 9.49 -10.01
C SER A 57 -8.52 9.91 -8.75
N GLY A 58 -8.01 10.92 -8.04
CA GLY A 58 -8.60 11.45 -6.81
C GLY A 58 -8.48 10.53 -5.59
N VAL A 59 -7.73 9.42 -5.68
CA VAL A 59 -7.58 8.45 -4.59
C VAL A 59 -6.35 8.81 -3.75
N SER A 60 -6.57 9.08 -2.46
CA SER A 60 -5.50 9.32 -1.47
C SER A 60 -5.25 8.11 -0.57
N GLN A 61 -6.20 7.18 -0.51
CA GLN A 61 -6.10 5.92 0.22
C GLN A 61 -6.85 4.84 -0.54
N PHE A 62 -6.26 3.65 -0.65
CA PHE A 62 -6.91 2.49 -1.24
C PHE A 62 -6.53 1.22 -0.48
N TYR A 63 -7.27 0.16 -0.75
CA TYR A 63 -7.16 -1.12 -0.07
C TYR A 63 -6.66 -2.17 -1.03
N SER A 64 -5.99 -3.20 -0.50
CA SER A 64 -5.71 -4.38 -1.29
C SER A 64 -5.86 -5.66 -0.49
N TYR A 65 -6.10 -6.73 -1.24
CA TYR A 65 -6.35 -8.06 -0.70
C TYR A 65 -5.57 -9.08 -1.52
N LEU A 66 -4.89 -9.95 -0.82
CA LEU A 66 -4.25 -11.13 -1.41
C LEU A 66 -4.51 -12.35 -0.52
N PHE A 67 -4.37 -13.53 -1.07
CA PHE A 67 -4.63 -14.76 -0.34
C PHE A 67 -3.33 -15.51 -0.08
N ASP A 68 -3.00 -15.70 1.19
CA ASP A 68 -1.90 -16.58 1.58
C ASP A 68 -2.41 -18.02 1.73
N GLY A 69 -2.08 -18.85 0.75
CA GLY A 69 -2.47 -20.25 0.73
C GLY A 69 -1.85 -21.10 1.84
N ARG A 70 -0.78 -20.64 2.47
CA ARG A 70 -0.12 -21.35 3.58
C ARG A 70 -0.87 -21.19 4.89
N SER A 71 -1.23 -19.96 5.22
CA SER A 71 -2.05 -19.66 6.40
C SER A 71 -3.54 -19.84 6.15
N ASN A 72 -3.94 -20.03 4.88
CA ASN A 72 -5.33 -20.07 4.42
C ASN A 72 -6.14 -18.83 4.83
N ARG A 73 -5.52 -17.64 4.71
CA ARG A 73 -6.10 -16.36 5.15
C ARG A 73 -5.97 -15.28 4.09
N ILE A 74 -6.90 -14.33 4.14
CA ILE A 74 -6.77 -13.07 3.43
C ILE A 74 -5.70 -12.22 4.15
N MET A 75 -4.74 -11.73 3.38
CA MET A 75 -3.84 -10.66 3.80
C MET A 75 -4.40 -9.36 3.24
N ARG A 76 -4.76 -8.45 4.13
CA ARG A 76 -5.33 -7.14 3.79
C ARG A 76 -4.29 -6.05 3.99
N CYS A 77 -4.27 -5.10 3.09
CA CYS A 77 -3.38 -3.96 3.15
C CYS A 77 -4.16 -2.65 2.99
N VAL A 78 -3.63 -1.61 3.63
CA VAL A 78 -4.02 -0.22 3.37
C VAL A 78 -2.85 0.47 2.70
N PHE A 79 -3.13 1.23 1.66
CA PHE A 79 -2.18 2.11 1.01
C PHE A 79 -2.56 3.56 1.24
N ASP A 80 -1.64 4.33 1.77
CA ASP A 80 -1.77 5.78 1.91
C ASP A 80 -0.88 6.46 0.86
N VAL A 81 -1.50 7.24 -0.03
CA VAL A 81 -0.78 8.09 -0.97
C VAL A 81 -0.48 9.41 -0.27
N LEU A 82 0.80 9.77 -0.14
CA LEU A 82 1.24 10.87 0.70
C LEU A 82 1.39 12.16 -0.11
N SER A 83 2.49 12.33 -0.80
CA SER A 83 2.83 13.55 -1.51
C SER A 83 3.38 13.24 -2.91
N GLU A 84 3.09 14.13 -3.84
CA GLU A 84 3.72 14.11 -5.15
C GLU A 84 5.18 14.55 -5.02
N THR A 85 6.09 13.85 -5.69
CA THR A 85 7.52 14.16 -5.70
C THR A 85 7.99 14.65 -7.05
N GLU A 86 7.45 14.10 -8.11
CA GLU A 86 7.73 14.38 -9.51
C GLU A 86 6.43 14.16 -10.30
N ASP A 87 6.38 14.58 -11.54
CA ASP A 87 5.23 14.36 -12.40
C ASP A 87 4.82 12.87 -12.40
N ASN A 88 3.58 12.60 -12.01
CA ASN A 88 2.99 11.26 -11.93
C ASN A 88 3.67 10.28 -10.95
N ARG A 89 4.49 10.76 -10.03
CA ARG A 89 5.16 9.95 -9.00
C ARG A 89 4.81 10.45 -7.62
N TYR A 90 4.30 9.57 -6.76
CA TYR A 90 3.84 9.88 -5.41
C TYR A 90 4.53 8.99 -4.38
N LYS A 91 4.84 9.55 -3.21
CA LYS A 91 5.25 8.75 -2.05
C LYS A 91 4.06 7.94 -1.56
N ILE A 92 4.31 6.70 -1.14
CA ILE A 92 3.27 5.79 -0.68
C ILE A 92 3.73 5.00 0.55
N MET A 93 2.78 4.73 1.45
CA MET A 93 2.94 3.77 2.54
C MET A 93 1.98 2.62 2.35
N MET A 94 2.44 1.40 2.65
CA MET A 94 1.58 0.22 2.69
C MET A 94 1.66 -0.42 4.08
N TYR A 95 0.51 -0.64 4.68
CA TYR A 95 0.34 -1.30 5.96
C TYR A 95 -0.27 -2.68 5.72
N MET A 96 0.55 -3.72 5.90
CA MET A 96 0.19 -5.10 5.56
C MET A 96 -0.25 -5.88 6.77
N ASN A 97 -1.36 -6.60 6.62
CA ASN A 97 -1.91 -7.52 7.62
C ASN A 97 -2.24 -6.85 8.97
N TYR A 98 -2.93 -5.73 8.91
CA TYR A 98 -3.45 -5.03 10.09
C TYR A 98 -4.62 -5.82 10.73
N LYS A 99 -4.79 -5.67 12.03
CA LYS A 99 -5.87 -6.34 12.79
C LYS A 99 -7.14 -5.51 12.82
N ASP A 100 -7.00 -4.21 13.10
CA ASP A 100 -8.10 -3.27 13.22
C ASP A 100 -7.91 -2.11 12.25
N PHE A 101 -8.95 -1.80 11.50
CA PHE A 101 -8.90 -0.71 10.53
C PHE A 101 -8.76 0.67 11.19
N GLN A 102 -9.31 0.88 12.37
CA GLN A 102 -9.18 2.18 13.05
C GLN A 102 -7.74 2.47 13.45
N ASN A 103 -6.92 1.41 13.60
CA ASN A 103 -5.52 1.46 13.94
C ASN A 103 -4.67 0.63 12.95
N TYR A 104 -4.90 0.79 11.64
CA TYR A 104 -4.23 -0.02 10.61
C TYR A 104 -2.71 0.18 10.57
N GLN A 105 -2.19 1.29 11.13
CA GLN A 105 -0.76 1.49 11.31
C GLN A 105 -0.15 0.45 12.25
N ASN A 106 -0.94 -0.11 13.17
CA ASN A 106 -0.53 -1.28 13.96
C ASN A 106 -0.75 -2.56 13.16
N CYS A 107 0.21 -2.87 12.31
CA CYS A 107 0.18 -3.96 11.34
C CYS A 107 1.40 -4.88 11.50
N GLU A 108 1.42 -5.98 10.75
CA GLU A 108 2.54 -6.93 10.77
C GLU A 108 3.77 -6.37 10.06
N ASN A 109 3.58 -5.69 8.92
CA ASN A 109 4.66 -5.10 8.14
C ASN A 109 4.26 -3.73 7.58
N THR A 110 5.17 -2.78 7.70
CA THR A 110 5.05 -1.46 7.09
C THR A 110 6.04 -1.33 5.95
N TYR A 111 5.57 -0.87 4.80
CA TYR A 111 6.40 -0.60 3.64
C TYR A 111 6.26 0.86 3.22
N TYR A 112 7.35 1.44 2.78
CA TYR A 112 7.37 2.75 2.14
C TYR A 112 7.90 2.65 0.72
N GLY A 113 7.54 3.61 -0.12
CA GLY A 113 7.99 3.60 -1.50
C GLY A 113 7.29 4.62 -2.37
N TYR A 114 7.10 4.25 -3.62
CA TYR A 114 6.56 5.14 -4.64
C TYR A 114 5.50 4.43 -5.48
N ILE A 115 4.50 5.20 -5.89
CA ILE A 115 3.57 4.85 -6.95
C ILE A 115 3.81 5.78 -8.14
N GLU A 116 3.93 5.19 -9.32
CA GLU A 116 4.23 5.87 -10.58
C GLU A 116 3.17 5.48 -11.60
N HIS A 117 2.59 6.49 -12.26
CA HIS A 117 1.54 6.29 -13.25
C HIS A 117 2.07 6.54 -14.65
N TYR A 118 1.83 5.58 -15.54
CA TYR A 118 2.16 5.63 -16.96
C TYR A 118 0.91 5.35 -17.79
N ASP A 119 0.95 5.65 -19.08
CA ASP A 119 -0.20 5.46 -19.98
C ASP A 119 -0.74 4.02 -19.99
N ALA A 120 0.15 3.03 -19.92
CA ALA A 120 -0.21 1.63 -20.01
C ALA A 120 -0.32 0.92 -18.64
N MET A 121 0.33 1.45 -17.61
CA MET A 121 0.38 0.78 -16.31
C MET A 121 0.70 1.73 -15.16
N THR A 122 0.31 1.30 -13.96
CA THR A 122 0.80 1.86 -12.70
C THR A 122 1.82 0.90 -12.10
N HIS A 123 2.92 1.44 -11.64
CA HIS A 123 3.96 0.70 -10.95
C HIS A 123 4.11 1.20 -9.51
N ILE A 124 4.04 0.27 -8.55
CA ILE A 124 4.26 0.54 -7.14
C ILE A 124 5.54 -0.18 -6.73
N THR A 125 6.49 0.54 -6.14
CA THR A 125 7.73 -0.02 -5.57
C THR A 125 7.74 0.21 -4.08
N LEU A 126 8.10 -0.82 -3.32
CA LEU A 126 7.98 -0.84 -1.87
C LEU A 126 9.25 -1.41 -1.22
N THR A 127 9.64 -0.85 -0.09
CA THR A 127 10.72 -1.36 0.76
C THR A 127 10.17 -1.53 2.16
N ASN A 128 10.41 -2.70 2.77
CA ASN A 128 10.00 -2.96 4.14
C ASN A 128 10.79 -2.06 5.10
N GLN A 129 10.10 -1.43 6.05
CA GLN A 129 10.68 -0.49 6.99
C GLN A 129 11.68 -1.17 7.94
N ASP A 130 11.33 -2.33 8.47
CA ASP A 130 12.13 -3.05 9.45
C ASP A 130 13.21 -3.93 8.81
N THR A 131 12.95 -4.37 7.58
CA THR A 131 13.84 -5.26 6.82
C THR A 131 14.09 -4.69 5.42
N PRO A 132 14.98 -3.70 5.24
CA PRO A 132 15.14 -2.98 3.96
C PRO A 132 15.59 -3.85 2.77
N MET A 133 16.13 -5.05 3.02
CA MET A 133 16.39 -6.03 1.97
C MET A 133 15.11 -6.62 1.37
N GLU A 134 14.02 -6.59 2.09
CA GLU A 134 12.71 -7.06 1.63
C GLU A 134 12.04 -5.96 0.81
N LYS A 135 12.11 -6.15 -0.49
CA LYS A 135 11.48 -5.26 -1.48
C LYS A 135 10.30 -5.95 -2.13
N ALA A 136 9.28 -5.16 -2.44
CA ALA A 136 8.11 -5.63 -3.16
C ALA A 136 7.76 -4.66 -4.29
N SER A 137 7.00 -5.14 -5.25
CA SER A 137 6.41 -4.29 -6.29
C SER A 137 5.02 -4.77 -6.66
N VAL A 138 4.18 -3.85 -7.13
CA VAL A 138 2.86 -4.16 -7.69
C VAL A 138 2.76 -3.51 -9.07
N GLN A 139 2.40 -4.30 -10.08
CA GLN A 139 2.06 -3.80 -11.41
C GLN A 139 0.56 -3.90 -11.62
N VAL A 140 -0.04 -2.83 -12.10
CA VAL A 140 -1.47 -2.73 -12.38
C VAL A 140 -1.65 -2.16 -13.78
N LEU A 141 -2.39 -2.85 -14.65
CA LEU A 141 -2.71 -2.34 -15.97
C LEU A 141 -3.57 -1.08 -15.87
N ALA A 142 -3.20 -0.06 -16.63
CA ALA A 142 -4.02 1.13 -16.78
C ALA A 142 -5.35 0.76 -17.45
N SER A 143 -6.41 1.45 -17.07
CA SER A 143 -7.72 1.34 -17.70
C SER A 143 -8.34 2.72 -17.76
N TYR A 144 -8.86 3.08 -18.91
CA TYR A 144 -9.63 4.32 -19.09
C TYR A 144 -11.03 4.23 -18.46
N LEU A 145 -11.52 3.01 -18.21
CA LEU A 145 -12.79 2.80 -17.52
C LEU A 145 -12.55 2.86 -16.02
N ASP A 146 -13.31 3.71 -15.35
CA ASP A 146 -13.34 3.75 -13.90
C ASP A 146 -13.97 2.47 -13.36
N SER A 147 -13.35 1.90 -12.36
CA SER A 147 -13.86 0.73 -11.66
C SER A 147 -13.46 0.81 -10.19
N ASP A 148 -14.29 0.27 -9.32
CA ASP A 148 -14.03 0.26 -7.87
C ASP A 148 -12.91 -0.69 -7.48
N THR A 149 -12.59 -1.67 -8.34
CA THR A 149 -11.55 -2.67 -8.11
C THR A 149 -10.66 -2.84 -9.34
N LYS A 150 -9.41 -3.25 -9.10
CA LYS A 150 -8.42 -3.59 -10.13
C LYS A 150 -7.56 -4.76 -9.68
N TRP A 151 -7.21 -5.61 -10.64
CA TRP A 151 -6.20 -6.63 -10.41
C TRP A 151 -4.80 -6.06 -10.61
N GLY A 152 -3.89 -6.49 -9.74
CA GLY A 152 -2.46 -6.24 -9.85
C GLY A 152 -1.66 -7.51 -9.59
N LEU A 153 -0.44 -7.54 -10.08
CA LEU A 153 0.52 -8.57 -9.79
C LEU A 153 1.50 -8.06 -8.73
N PHE A 154 1.42 -8.65 -7.53
CA PHE A 154 2.36 -8.40 -6.45
C PHE A 154 3.57 -9.32 -6.60
N ASN A 155 4.76 -8.76 -6.60
CA ASN A 155 6.03 -9.48 -6.57
C ASN A 155 6.76 -9.10 -5.28
N GLY A 156 7.29 -10.09 -4.58
CA GLY A 156 7.97 -9.87 -3.31
C GLY A 156 8.64 -11.13 -2.79
N PHE A 157 8.82 -11.18 -1.48
CA PHE A 157 9.38 -12.32 -0.79
C PHE A 157 8.37 -12.96 0.16
N SER A 158 8.42 -14.28 0.21
CA SER A 158 7.82 -15.05 1.27
C SER A 158 8.85 -15.23 2.39
N SER A 159 8.48 -14.97 3.63
CA SER A 159 9.40 -15.12 4.76
C SER A 159 9.63 -16.59 5.20
N ARG A 160 8.65 -17.49 4.94
CA ARG A 160 8.72 -18.88 5.40
C ARG A 160 8.09 -19.85 4.39
N PRO A 161 8.86 -20.56 3.57
CA PRO A 161 10.29 -20.42 3.36
C PRO A 161 10.63 -19.11 2.66
N MET A 162 11.86 -18.63 2.83
CA MET A 162 12.32 -17.44 2.13
C MET A 162 12.47 -17.74 0.64
N MET A 163 11.60 -17.16 -0.17
CA MET A 163 11.63 -17.33 -1.62
C MET A 163 10.97 -16.14 -2.34
N PRO A 164 11.43 -15.79 -3.54
CA PRO A 164 10.69 -14.86 -4.41
C PRO A 164 9.31 -15.43 -4.73
N ILE A 165 8.29 -14.57 -4.70
CA ILE A 165 6.91 -14.92 -5.02
C ILE A 165 6.26 -13.89 -5.93
N ALA A 166 5.28 -14.36 -6.72
CA ALA A 166 4.33 -13.52 -7.43
C ALA A 166 2.92 -13.97 -7.06
N ILE A 167 2.07 -13.02 -6.65
CA ILE A 167 0.70 -13.28 -6.20
C ILE A 167 -0.24 -12.28 -6.84
N LYS A 168 -1.41 -12.74 -7.28
CA LYS A 168 -2.46 -11.82 -7.71
C LYS A 168 -3.01 -11.05 -6.50
N MET A 169 -3.16 -9.75 -6.67
CA MET A 169 -3.62 -8.82 -5.65
C MET A 169 -4.83 -8.05 -6.18
N LEU A 170 -5.91 -8.04 -5.44
CA LEU A 170 -7.08 -7.22 -5.76
C LEU A 170 -6.95 -5.88 -5.05
N LEU A 171 -6.88 -4.79 -5.80
CA LEU A 171 -6.94 -3.43 -5.30
C LEU A 171 -8.39 -2.95 -5.29
N SER A 172 -8.77 -2.12 -4.32
CA SER A 172 -10.11 -1.57 -4.19
C SER A 172 -10.07 -0.14 -3.65
N LYS A 173 -10.93 0.75 -4.17
CA LYS A 173 -11.12 2.10 -3.65
C LYS A 173 -11.81 2.11 -2.28
N THR A 174 -12.58 1.07 -1.99
CA THR A 174 -13.35 0.92 -0.76
C THR A 174 -13.01 -0.39 -0.07
N ARG A 175 -13.33 -0.49 1.22
CA ARG A 175 -13.16 -1.73 1.97
C ARG A 175 -14.13 -2.79 1.46
N LEU A 176 -13.59 -3.95 1.11
CA LEU A 176 -14.40 -5.09 0.70
C LEU A 176 -14.78 -5.93 1.92
N LYS A 177 -15.92 -6.61 1.80
CA LYS A 177 -16.32 -7.62 2.75
C LYS A 177 -15.46 -8.88 2.57
N GLU A 178 -14.82 -9.30 3.65
CA GLU A 178 -13.94 -10.48 3.64
C GLU A 178 -14.77 -11.77 3.81
N ASP A 179 -15.47 -12.16 2.76
CA ASP A 179 -16.31 -13.35 2.72
C ASP A 179 -15.74 -14.44 1.78
N GLU A 180 -16.46 -15.54 1.67
CA GLU A 180 -16.07 -16.68 0.83
C GLU A 180 -15.98 -16.32 -0.65
N GLU A 181 -16.77 -15.34 -1.10
CA GLU A 181 -16.71 -14.86 -2.48
C GLU A 181 -15.38 -14.17 -2.77
N LEU A 182 -14.95 -13.27 -1.89
CA LEU A 182 -13.65 -12.61 -2.01
C LEU A 182 -12.51 -13.65 -1.96
N ILE A 183 -12.58 -14.60 -1.02
CA ILE A 183 -11.58 -15.69 -0.94
C ILE A 183 -11.51 -16.46 -2.25
N ARG A 184 -12.65 -16.78 -2.85
CA ARG A 184 -12.73 -17.51 -4.12
C ARG A 184 -12.06 -16.74 -5.26
N GLN A 185 -12.27 -15.42 -5.33
CA GLN A 185 -11.66 -14.56 -6.33
C GLN A 185 -10.15 -14.44 -6.16
N LEU A 186 -9.68 -14.33 -4.92
CA LEU A 186 -8.25 -14.17 -4.60
C LEU A 186 -7.44 -15.46 -4.80
N LYS A 187 -8.07 -16.64 -4.68
CA LYS A 187 -7.40 -17.93 -4.92
C LYS A 187 -7.06 -18.10 -6.40
N VAL A 188 -5.98 -18.81 -6.66
CA VAL A 188 -5.60 -19.24 -8.01
C VAL A 188 -6.71 -20.13 -8.57
N SER A 189 -7.31 -19.71 -9.65
CA SER A 189 -8.42 -20.40 -10.33
C SER A 189 -7.93 -21.45 -11.32
N LYS A 190 -8.83 -22.29 -11.82
CA LYS A 190 -8.52 -23.23 -12.91
C LYS A 190 -8.08 -22.48 -14.18
N GLU A 191 -8.66 -21.30 -14.44
CA GLU A 191 -8.29 -20.47 -15.57
C GLU A 191 -6.90 -19.85 -15.41
N ASP A 192 -6.54 -19.37 -14.22
CA ASP A 192 -5.18 -18.89 -13.93
C ASP A 192 -4.14 -20.00 -14.22
N VAL A 193 -4.44 -21.23 -13.81
CA VAL A 193 -3.57 -22.40 -14.10
C VAL A 193 -3.51 -22.73 -15.59
N ARG A 194 -4.64 -22.60 -16.31
CA ARG A 194 -4.69 -22.81 -17.76
C ARG A 194 -3.81 -21.79 -18.48
N LEU A 195 -3.94 -20.52 -18.14
CA LEU A 195 -3.14 -19.43 -18.72
C LEU A 195 -1.66 -19.56 -18.39
N LEU A 196 -1.35 -19.91 -17.12
CA LEU A 196 0.02 -20.17 -16.70
C LEU A 196 0.68 -21.27 -17.55
N LYS A 197 -0.04 -22.35 -17.82
CA LYS A 197 0.46 -23.45 -18.68
C LYS A 197 0.58 -23.04 -20.14
N LEU A 198 -0.36 -22.24 -20.66
CA LEU A 198 -0.37 -21.82 -22.05
C LEU A 198 0.76 -20.84 -22.36
N TYR A 199 0.94 -19.83 -21.50
CA TYR A 199 1.92 -18.75 -21.72
C TYR A 199 3.23 -18.94 -20.98
N ASN A 200 3.31 -19.92 -20.07
CA ASN A 200 4.40 -20.08 -19.12
C ASN A 200 4.67 -18.83 -18.28
N MET A 201 3.61 -18.08 -17.95
CA MET A 201 3.63 -16.81 -17.22
C MET A 201 2.41 -16.71 -16.30
N LEU A 202 2.61 -16.25 -15.05
CA LEU A 202 1.50 -15.84 -14.20
C LEU A 202 1.02 -14.46 -14.66
N SER A 203 -0.23 -14.35 -15.08
CA SER A 203 -0.86 -13.12 -15.53
C SER A 203 -2.12 -12.81 -14.72
N VAL A 204 -2.46 -11.53 -14.61
CA VAL A 204 -3.71 -11.02 -14.02
C VAL A 204 -4.31 -10.00 -14.96
N THR A 205 -5.61 -10.07 -15.17
CA THR A 205 -6.36 -9.16 -16.09
C THR A 205 -7.67 -8.72 -15.46
#